data_30f71cc4a06e0747f515d43cd6b7fdc1
#
_entry.id   30f71cc4a06e0747f515d43cd6b7fdc1
#
_cell.length_a   1.000
_cell.length_b   1.000
_cell.length_c   1.000
_cell.angle_alpha   90.00
_cell.angle_beta   90.00
_cell.angle_gamma   90.00
#
_symmetry.space_group_name_H-M   'P 1'
#
loop_
_entity.id
_entity.type
_entity.pdbx_description
1 polymer ?
#
loop_
_entity_poly.entity_id
_entity_poly.type
_entity_poly.pdbx_seq_one_letter_code
_entity_poly.pdbx_strand_id
1 'polypeptide(L)'
;MKQRLDEKIFVEINGARQGMFLQSEDIENPVLLFLHGGPGSPEIAFAAENPTGLEKMFTVCWWEQRGSGISYHGGISKETMTMEQMIADTVSVARYLCKRFRKEKLYVMGHSWGSVLGVLTVQRAPELFSAYIGVGQVARQDESERLAYTYMLEQFRAAGNRRMVRKLEKFPIDQGGEISKQYLFVRSDGMMKLGIGIMHRSRSILDPVKTVLRFKGYTLREKMQFPLGDKLSLSCLWDSVMQSDFFKQIPRLEVPLYIFQGKYDYQVSYVVAKRFARAVDAPLKGFYTFEYSAHSPCFEEPEKMCRILREDVLRGKAALADSLEI
;
A
#
# COMPACT_ATOMS: atom_id res chain seq x y z
N MET A 1 26.04 -13.96 16.96
CA MET A 1 25.96 -12.48 16.97
C MET A 1 24.93 -12.09 15.94
N LYS A 2 24.03 -11.14 16.25
CA LYS A 2 23.08 -10.62 15.28
C LYS A 2 23.81 -9.92 14.14
N GLN A 3 23.48 -10.25 12.91
CA GLN A 3 24.06 -9.62 11.73
C GLN A 3 23.07 -8.60 11.17
N ARG A 4 23.37 -7.31 11.33
CA ARG A 4 22.55 -6.20 10.80
C ARG A 4 22.73 -6.07 9.31
N LEU A 5 21.67 -5.61 8.65
CA LEU A 5 21.65 -5.31 7.22
C LEU A 5 21.07 -3.92 7.00
N ASP A 6 21.72 -3.09 6.19
CA ASP A 6 21.21 -1.81 5.69
C ASP A 6 21.88 -1.56 4.33
N GLU A 7 21.20 -1.97 3.25
CA GLU A 7 21.77 -1.96 1.92
C GLU A 7 20.79 -1.36 0.91
N LYS A 8 21.32 -0.60 -0.02
CA LYS A 8 20.65 -0.20 -1.27
C LYS A 8 21.23 -1.03 -2.40
N ILE A 9 20.40 -1.83 -3.05
CA ILE A 9 20.82 -2.72 -4.13
C ILE A 9 19.99 -2.51 -5.40
N PHE A 10 20.52 -3.01 -6.51
CA PHE A 10 19.81 -3.09 -7.77
C PHE A 10 19.91 -4.50 -8.33
N VAL A 11 18.79 -5.01 -8.82
CA VAL A 11 18.69 -6.38 -9.35
C VAL A 11 17.98 -6.35 -10.70
N GLU A 12 18.43 -7.16 -11.64
CA GLU A 12 17.71 -7.39 -12.89
C GLU A 12 16.51 -8.31 -12.64
N ILE A 13 15.33 -7.76 -12.84
CA ILE A 13 14.05 -8.46 -12.67
C ILE A 13 13.26 -8.36 -13.97
N ASN A 14 13.08 -9.49 -14.64
CA ASN A 14 12.32 -9.60 -15.89
C ASN A 14 12.71 -8.52 -16.92
N GLY A 15 14.02 -8.39 -17.17
CA GLY A 15 14.56 -7.44 -18.16
C GLY A 15 14.54 -5.97 -17.75
N ALA A 16 14.35 -5.69 -16.48
CA ALA A 16 14.46 -4.31 -15.95
C ALA A 16 15.31 -4.27 -14.69
N ARG A 17 16.20 -3.29 -14.61
CA ARG A 17 16.98 -3.02 -13.41
C ARG A 17 16.09 -2.38 -12.35
N GLN A 18 15.86 -3.06 -11.25
CA GLN A 18 14.98 -2.60 -10.16
C GLN A 18 15.74 -2.42 -8.85
N GLY A 19 15.40 -1.38 -8.11
CA GLY A 19 16.07 -0.99 -6.87
C GLY A 19 15.32 -1.44 -5.63
N MET A 20 16.08 -1.74 -4.57
CA MET A 20 15.56 -2.18 -3.28
C MET A 20 16.41 -1.61 -2.16
N PHE A 21 15.77 -1.32 -1.03
CA PHE A 21 16.46 -1.11 0.24
C PHE A 21 16.18 -2.30 1.14
N LEU A 22 17.23 -2.91 1.65
CA LEU A 22 17.16 -4.07 2.54
C LEU A 22 17.58 -3.66 3.94
N GLN A 23 16.70 -3.83 4.92
CA GLN A 23 16.95 -3.42 6.31
C GLN A 23 16.59 -4.54 7.27
N SER A 24 17.50 -4.83 8.23
CA SER A 24 17.26 -5.81 9.29
C SER A 24 18.17 -5.55 10.50
N GLU A 25 17.69 -5.80 11.69
CA GLU A 25 18.54 -5.93 12.87
C GLU A 25 19.22 -7.31 12.96
N ASP A 26 18.66 -8.32 12.26
CA ASP A 26 19.23 -9.66 12.17
C ASP A 26 18.79 -10.33 10.87
N ILE A 27 19.73 -10.68 9.99
CA ILE A 27 19.45 -11.34 8.70
C ILE A 27 18.76 -12.70 8.85
N GLU A 28 18.81 -13.30 10.03
CA GLU A 28 18.10 -14.56 10.32
C GLU A 28 16.59 -14.35 10.53
N ASN A 29 16.14 -13.13 10.69
CA ASN A 29 14.72 -12.82 10.77
C ASN A 29 13.96 -13.32 9.52
N PRO A 30 12.65 -13.59 9.63
CA PRO A 30 11.80 -13.82 8.46
C PRO A 30 11.90 -12.65 7.47
N VAL A 31 11.78 -12.95 6.18
CA VAL A 31 11.83 -11.92 5.14
C VAL A 31 10.44 -11.32 4.94
N LEU A 32 10.37 -10.01 4.85
CA LEU A 32 9.17 -9.24 4.51
C LEU A 32 9.40 -8.46 3.21
N LEU A 33 8.63 -8.77 2.17
CA LEU A 33 8.54 -7.95 0.97
C LEU A 33 7.47 -6.88 1.16
N PHE A 34 7.88 -5.61 1.17
CA PHE A 34 6.97 -4.47 1.25
C PHE A 34 6.66 -3.95 -0.16
N LEU A 35 5.37 -3.95 -0.51
CA LEU A 35 4.83 -3.43 -1.76
C LEU A 35 4.22 -2.06 -1.51
N HIS A 36 4.88 -1.02 -2.01
CA HIS A 36 4.46 0.37 -1.80
C HIS A 36 3.17 0.73 -2.55
N GLY A 37 2.55 1.84 -2.14
CA GLY A 37 1.35 2.39 -2.71
C GLY A 37 1.55 3.22 -4.00
N GLY A 38 0.59 4.03 -4.29
CA GLY A 38 0.51 4.87 -5.49
C GLY A 38 -0.60 4.45 -6.46
N PRO A 39 -0.33 3.86 -7.64
CA PRO A 39 0.92 3.25 -8.16
C PRO A 39 2.09 4.21 -8.30
N GLY A 40 3.29 3.75 -7.94
CA GLY A 40 4.53 4.47 -8.23
C GLY A 40 5.13 5.31 -7.11
N SER A 41 4.57 5.25 -5.88
CA SER A 41 4.98 6.09 -4.74
C SER A 41 5.75 5.27 -3.68
N PRO A 42 7.07 5.05 -3.83
CA PRO A 42 7.89 4.34 -2.85
C PRO A 42 7.83 4.94 -1.44
N GLU A 43 7.86 4.08 -0.43
CA GLU A 43 7.58 4.46 0.95
C GLU A 43 8.76 4.38 1.92
N ILE A 44 9.96 3.97 1.46
CA ILE A 44 11.15 3.92 2.30
C ILE A 44 11.49 5.28 2.95
N ALA A 45 11.28 6.38 2.22
CA ALA A 45 11.51 7.72 2.75
C ALA A 45 10.55 8.05 3.90
N PHE A 46 9.30 7.60 3.80
CA PHE A 46 8.28 7.74 4.86
C PHE A 46 8.62 6.89 6.07
N ALA A 47 9.05 5.64 5.85
CA ALA A 47 9.50 4.75 6.92
C ALA A 47 10.72 5.31 7.67
N ALA A 48 11.61 6.02 6.99
CA ALA A 48 12.76 6.67 7.61
C ALA A 48 12.37 7.88 8.48
N GLU A 49 11.32 8.61 8.11
CA GLU A 49 10.80 9.75 8.89
C GLU A 49 9.85 9.29 10.01
N ASN A 50 9.11 8.18 9.79
CA ASN A 50 8.16 7.58 10.73
C ASN A 50 8.57 6.10 10.96
N PRO A 51 9.53 5.83 11.86
CA PRO A 51 10.08 4.48 12.04
C PRO A 51 9.00 3.45 12.35
N THR A 52 8.90 2.43 11.52
CA THR A 52 7.90 1.38 11.64
C THR A 52 8.29 0.28 12.62
N GLY A 53 9.60 0.10 12.88
CA GLY A 53 10.14 -0.98 13.71
C GLY A 53 10.09 -2.37 13.05
N LEU A 54 9.74 -2.45 11.76
CA LEU A 54 9.67 -3.71 11.01
C LEU A 54 11.03 -4.42 10.98
N GLU A 55 12.13 -3.67 10.85
CA GLU A 55 13.51 -4.16 10.80
C GLU A 55 13.94 -4.92 12.06
N LYS A 56 13.21 -4.75 13.18
CA LYS A 56 13.45 -5.47 14.44
C LYS A 56 12.95 -6.91 14.40
N MET A 57 11.97 -7.20 13.54
CA MET A 57 11.26 -8.49 13.47
C MET A 57 11.45 -9.19 12.14
N PHE A 58 11.79 -8.43 11.09
CA PHE A 58 11.92 -8.92 9.73
C PHE A 58 13.23 -8.43 9.09
N THR A 59 13.69 -9.18 8.11
CA THR A 59 14.53 -8.66 7.04
C THR A 59 13.62 -8.04 6.00
N VAL A 60 13.50 -6.70 6.05
CA VAL A 60 12.55 -5.96 5.21
C VAL A 60 13.16 -5.61 3.87
N CYS A 61 12.48 -5.95 2.80
CA CYS A 61 12.76 -5.47 1.45
C CYS A 61 11.76 -4.36 1.08
N TRP A 62 12.21 -3.13 1.12
CA TRP A 62 11.49 -1.99 0.55
C TRP A 62 11.78 -1.97 -0.96
N TRP A 63 11.00 -2.73 -1.71
CA TRP A 63 11.18 -2.80 -3.15
C TRP A 63 10.52 -1.59 -3.81
N GLU A 64 11.28 -0.86 -4.61
CA GLU A 64 10.76 0.18 -5.49
C GLU A 64 10.42 -0.46 -6.82
N GLN A 65 9.12 -0.59 -7.07
CA GLN A 65 8.56 -1.36 -8.18
C GLN A 65 9.01 -0.79 -9.53
N ARG A 66 8.93 -1.60 -10.59
CA ARG A 66 9.22 -1.18 -11.97
C ARG A 66 8.62 0.20 -12.25
N GLY A 67 9.42 1.11 -12.77
CA GLY A 67 8.97 2.44 -13.15
C GLY A 67 8.77 3.43 -12.01
N SER A 68 9.15 3.08 -10.76
CA SER A 68 9.01 3.96 -9.60
C SER A 68 10.34 4.21 -8.90
N GLY A 69 10.47 5.36 -8.21
CA GLY A 69 11.62 5.73 -7.41
C GLY A 69 12.97 5.46 -8.07
N ILE A 70 13.85 4.68 -7.41
CA ILE A 70 15.18 4.31 -7.94
C ILE A 70 15.13 3.27 -9.05
N SER A 71 13.98 2.61 -9.27
CA SER A 71 13.75 1.72 -10.40
C SER A 71 13.32 2.48 -11.66
N TYR A 72 13.03 3.78 -11.56
CA TYR A 72 12.67 4.60 -12.70
C TYR A 72 13.87 4.99 -13.55
N HIS A 73 13.74 4.87 -14.87
CA HIS A 73 14.61 5.49 -15.87
C HIS A 73 13.81 5.82 -17.14
N GLY A 74 14.29 6.79 -17.92
CA GLY A 74 13.55 7.29 -19.10
C GLY A 74 13.38 6.30 -20.26
N GLY A 75 14.01 5.12 -20.19
CA GLY A 75 13.90 4.06 -21.20
C GLY A 75 12.87 2.96 -20.86
N ILE A 76 12.09 3.10 -19.79
CA ILE A 76 11.05 2.12 -19.47
C ILE A 76 9.91 2.24 -20.49
N SER A 77 9.64 1.13 -21.18
CA SER A 77 8.50 1.05 -22.11
C SER A 77 7.18 0.97 -21.34
N LYS A 78 6.20 1.78 -21.76
CA LYS A 78 4.85 1.78 -21.18
C LYS A 78 4.14 0.44 -21.39
N GLU A 79 4.46 -0.29 -22.44
CA GLU A 79 3.92 -1.61 -22.75
C GLU A 79 4.30 -2.65 -21.68
N THR A 80 5.40 -2.41 -20.95
CA THR A 80 5.81 -3.25 -19.80
C THR A 80 5.19 -2.81 -18.46
N MET A 81 4.45 -1.70 -18.43
CA MET A 81 3.78 -1.20 -17.23
C MET A 81 2.34 -1.74 -17.17
N THR A 82 2.20 -3.05 -17.07
CA THR A 82 0.91 -3.76 -16.97
C THR A 82 0.77 -4.49 -15.64
N MET A 83 -0.46 -4.78 -15.21
CA MET A 83 -0.72 -5.56 -14.00
C MET A 83 -0.03 -6.92 -14.05
N GLU A 84 -0.12 -7.61 -15.18
CA GLU A 84 0.51 -8.93 -15.34
C GLU A 84 2.04 -8.87 -15.17
N GLN A 85 2.69 -7.84 -15.74
CA GLN A 85 4.12 -7.63 -15.57
C GLN A 85 4.48 -7.30 -14.12
N MET A 86 3.66 -6.50 -13.42
CA MET A 86 3.89 -6.16 -12.02
C MET A 86 3.77 -7.40 -11.11
N ILE A 87 2.80 -8.28 -11.39
CA ILE A 87 2.68 -9.57 -10.69
C ILE A 87 3.90 -10.45 -10.98
N ALA A 88 4.30 -10.58 -12.24
CA ALA A 88 5.50 -11.37 -12.63
C ALA A 88 6.78 -10.84 -11.96
N ASP A 89 6.93 -9.51 -11.89
CA ASP A 89 8.05 -8.87 -11.19
C ASP A 89 8.02 -9.19 -9.70
N THR A 90 6.86 -9.10 -9.06
CA THR A 90 6.70 -9.40 -7.62
C THR A 90 7.06 -10.85 -7.31
N VAL A 91 6.62 -11.80 -8.13
CA VAL A 91 6.98 -13.22 -8.01
C VAL A 91 8.50 -13.41 -8.16
N SER A 92 9.12 -12.74 -9.14
CA SER A 92 10.57 -12.82 -9.37
C SER A 92 11.36 -12.19 -8.22
N VAL A 93 10.91 -11.08 -7.66
CA VAL A 93 11.50 -10.46 -6.46
C VAL A 93 11.37 -11.39 -5.25
N ALA A 94 10.19 -11.99 -5.04
CA ALA A 94 9.98 -12.95 -3.95
C ALA A 94 10.94 -14.14 -4.05
N ARG A 95 11.08 -14.74 -5.24
CA ARG A 95 12.05 -15.83 -5.48
C ARG A 95 13.50 -15.40 -5.27
N TYR A 96 13.87 -14.20 -5.72
CA TYR A 96 15.19 -13.64 -5.48
C TYR A 96 15.47 -13.51 -3.98
N LEU A 97 14.54 -12.98 -3.20
CA LEU A 97 14.68 -12.79 -1.75
C LEU A 97 14.75 -14.15 -1.02
N CYS A 98 13.89 -15.11 -1.37
CA CYS A 98 13.94 -16.46 -0.84
C CYS A 98 15.32 -17.09 -1.04
N LYS A 99 15.87 -17.00 -2.27
CA LYS A 99 17.21 -17.51 -2.60
C LYS A 99 18.30 -16.77 -1.84
N ARG A 100 18.26 -15.43 -1.80
CA ARG A 100 19.28 -14.59 -1.16
C ARG A 100 19.39 -14.87 0.35
N PHE A 101 18.26 -14.99 1.04
CA PHE A 101 18.19 -15.17 2.49
C PHE A 101 17.98 -16.64 2.89
N ARG A 102 18.02 -17.58 1.95
CA ARG A 102 17.84 -19.03 2.19
C ARG A 102 16.56 -19.34 2.98
N LYS A 103 15.46 -18.69 2.58
CA LYS A 103 14.12 -18.93 3.14
C LYS A 103 13.26 -19.65 2.11
N GLU A 104 12.42 -20.58 2.56
CA GLU A 104 11.46 -21.28 1.68
C GLU A 104 10.31 -20.36 1.28
N LYS A 105 9.83 -19.54 2.22
CA LYS A 105 8.73 -18.61 2.07
C LYS A 105 9.06 -17.26 2.71
N LEU A 106 8.37 -16.24 2.28
CA LEU A 106 8.45 -14.90 2.87
C LEU A 106 7.07 -14.35 3.23
N TYR A 107 7.03 -13.30 4.01
CA TYR A 107 5.83 -12.50 4.25
C TYR A 107 5.75 -11.40 3.18
N VAL A 108 4.53 -11.07 2.76
CA VAL A 108 4.31 -9.93 1.87
C VAL A 108 3.32 -8.96 2.51
N MET A 109 3.70 -7.68 2.54
CA MET A 109 2.87 -6.59 3.02
C MET A 109 2.65 -5.60 1.88
N GLY A 110 1.38 -5.37 1.52
CA GLY A 110 1.02 -4.45 0.45
C GLY A 110 0.20 -3.28 0.98
N HIS A 111 0.66 -2.05 0.74
CA HIS A 111 -0.05 -0.84 1.12
C HIS A 111 -0.76 -0.21 -0.08
N SER A 112 -2.07 0.10 0.07
CA SER A 112 -2.83 0.80 -0.96
C SER A 112 -2.78 0.06 -2.33
N TRP A 113 -2.26 0.68 -3.39
CA TRP A 113 -1.93 -0.02 -4.64
C TRP A 113 -1.13 -1.30 -4.41
N GLY A 114 -0.16 -1.28 -3.50
CA GLY A 114 0.59 -2.48 -3.11
C GLY A 114 -0.30 -3.60 -2.59
N SER A 115 -1.49 -3.29 -2.04
CA SER A 115 -2.46 -4.31 -1.62
C SER A 115 -3.17 -4.96 -2.81
N VAL A 116 -3.39 -4.22 -3.90
CA VAL A 116 -3.89 -4.77 -5.17
C VAL A 116 -2.87 -5.77 -5.72
N LEU A 117 -1.62 -5.33 -5.83
CA LEU A 117 -0.53 -6.15 -6.34
C LEU A 117 -0.27 -7.38 -5.44
N GLY A 118 -0.27 -7.17 -4.12
CA GLY A 118 -0.02 -8.23 -3.14
C GLY A 118 -1.07 -9.34 -3.18
N VAL A 119 -2.36 -9.00 -3.14
CA VAL A 119 -3.43 -10.01 -3.15
C VAL A 119 -3.45 -10.82 -4.45
N LEU A 120 -3.23 -10.19 -5.60
CA LEU A 120 -3.14 -10.87 -6.90
C LEU A 120 -1.88 -11.75 -6.99
N THR A 121 -0.76 -11.30 -6.42
CA THR A 121 0.48 -12.09 -6.41
C THR A 121 0.37 -13.32 -5.52
N VAL A 122 -0.21 -13.22 -4.32
CA VAL A 122 -0.38 -14.39 -3.44
C VAL A 122 -1.41 -15.38 -3.97
N GLN A 123 -2.40 -14.91 -4.73
CA GLN A 123 -3.31 -15.80 -5.45
C GLN A 123 -2.58 -16.57 -6.57
N ARG A 124 -1.65 -15.93 -7.27
CA ARG A 124 -0.89 -16.50 -8.40
C ARG A 124 0.19 -17.49 -7.96
N ALA A 125 0.86 -17.25 -6.84
CA ALA A 125 2.02 -17.99 -6.37
C ALA A 125 2.00 -18.18 -4.82
N PRO A 126 0.97 -18.83 -4.28
CA PRO A 126 0.78 -18.95 -2.82
C PRO A 126 1.92 -19.72 -2.15
N GLU A 127 2.61 -20.60 -2.87
CA GLU A 127 3.74 -21.37 -2.36
C GLU A 127 4.93 -20.53 -1.90
N LEU A 128 5.05 -19.30 -2.37
CA LEU A 128 6.15 -18.38 -1.99
C LEU A 128 5.91 -17.62 -0.69
N PHE A 129 4.68 -17.65 -0.17
CA PHE A 129 4.29 -16.75 0.92
C PHE A 129 3.82 -17.48 2.16
N SER A 130 4.32 -17.03 3.33
CA SER A 130 3.87 -17.50 4.65
C SER A 130 2.55 -16.85 5.06
N ALA A 131 2.36 -15.59 4.69
CA ALA A 131 1.12 -14.83 4.90
C ALA A 131 1.10 -13.58 4.01
N TYR A 132 -0.11 -13.07 3.78
CA TYR A 132 -0.35 -11.78 3.15
C TYR A 132 -0.91 -10.79 4.15
N ILE A 133 -0.34 -9.57 4.15
CA ILE A 133 -0.75 -8.46 5.00
C ILE A 133 -1.17 -7.30 4.09
N GLY A 134 -2.47 -7.01 4.05
CA GLY A 134 -3.01 -5.85 3.32
C GLY A 134 -3.13 -4.64 4.24
N VAL A 135 -2.51 -3.53 3.88
CA VAL A 135 -2.59 -2.25 4.61
C VAL A 135 -3.36 -1.26 3.73
N GLY A 136 -4.45 -0.69 4.24
CA GLY A 136 -5.35 0.08 3.39
C GLY A 136 -5.81 -0.77 2.20
N GLN A 137 -6.44 -1.92 2.49
CA GLN A 137 -6.75 -2.96 1.51
C GLN A 137 -7.77 -2.52 0.48
N VAL A 138 -7.35 -2.36 -0.75
CA VAL A 138 -8.26 -2.16 -1.88
C VAL A 138 -9.07 -3.44 -2.14
N ALA A 139 -10.39 -3.31 -2.26
CA ALA A 139 -11.27 -4.42 -2.65
C ALA A 139 -12.18 -4.05 -3.82
N ARG A 140 -12.74 -2.83 -3.81
CA ARG A 140 -13.50 -2.23 -4.90
C ARG A 140 -13.34 -0.72 -4.81
N GLN A 141 -12.46 -0.16 -5.66
CA GLN A 141 -12.06 1.25 -5.51
C GLN A 141 -13.15 2.22 -5.95
N ASP A 142 -13.93 1.91 -6.99
CA ASP A 142 -15.04 2.75 -7.43
C ASP A 142 -16.09 2.95 -6.32
N GLU A 143 -16.42 1.90 -5.56
CA GLU A 143 -17.31 1.98 -4.39
C GLU A 143 -16.69 2.84 -3.28
N SER A 144 -15.39 2.66 -3.01
CA SER A 144 -14.67 3.47 -2.02
C SER A 144 -14.69 4.96 -2.35
N GLU A 145 -14.51 5.32 -3.63
CA GLU A 145 -14.56 6.70 -4.10
C GLU A 145 -15.94 7.34 -3.91
N ARG A 146 -17.02 6.60 -4.19
CA ARG A 146 -18.39 7.10 -3.99
C ARG A 146 -18.72 7.30 -2.52
N LEU A 147 -18.32 6.38 -1.66
CA LEU A 147 -18.49 6.52 -0.22
C LEU A 147 -17.71 7.72 0.33
N ALA A 148 -16.47 7.91 -0.13
CA ALA A 148 -15.66 9.06 0.26
C ALA A 148 -16.27 10.39 -0.20
N TYR A 149 -16.79 10.44 -1.43
CA TYR A 149 -17.47 11.63 -1.95
C TYR A 149 -18.67 12.01 -1.10
N THR A 150 -19.56 11.06 -0.83
CA THR A 150 -20.76 11.29 -0.01
C THR A 150 -20.37 11.79 1.36
N TYR A 151 -19.43 11.13 2.04
CA TYR A 151 -18.95 11.55 3.35
C TYR A 151 -18.33 12.96 3.33
N MET A 152 -17.46 13.27 2.37
CA MET A 152 -16.88 14.61 2.24
C MET A 152 -17.96 15.67 2.06
N LEU A 153 -18.96 15.41 1.21
CA LEU A 153 -20.02 16.35 0.94
C LEU A 153 -20.87 16.65 2.19
N GLU A 154 -21.21 15.60 2.96
CA GLU A 154 -21.92 15.71 4.24
C GLU A 154 -21.13 16.53 5.26
N GLN A 155 -19.83 16.20 5.46
CA GLN A 155 -18.97 16.89 6.43
C GLN A 155 -18.79 18.37 6.08
N PHE A 156 -18.55 18.69 4.78
CA PHE A 156 -18.41 20.09 4.37
C PHE A 156 -19.70 20.87 4.41
N ARG A 157 -20.86 20.24 4.18
CA ARG A 157 -22.18 20.86 4.38
C ARG A 157 -22.42 21.16 5.85
N ALA A 158 -22.19 20.20 6.73
CA ALA A 158 -22.33 20.36 8.18
C ALA A 158 -21.40 21.46 8.73
N ALA A 159 -20.18 21.57 8.21
CA ALA A 159 -19.21 22.60 8.58
C ALA A 159 -19.47 23.97 7.90
N GLY A 160 -20.50 24.13 7.09
CA GLY A 160 -20.80 25.37 6.36
C GLY A 160 -19.76 25.73 5.28
N ASN A 161 -18.91 24.81 4.86
CA ASN A 161 -17.85 25.05 3.88
C ASN A 161 -18.40 25.06 2.44
N ARG A 162 -19.14 26.11 2.11
CA ARG A 162 -19.80 26.29 0.79
C ARG A 162 -18.80 26.22 -0.38
N ARG A 163 -17.51 26.57 -0.16
CA ARG A 163 -16.49 26.52 -1.22
C ARG A 163 -16.17 25.08 -1.59
N MET A 164 -15.95 24.19 -0.60
CA MET A 164 -15.67 22.77 -0.89
C MET A 164 -16.91 22.04 -1.42
N VAL A 165 -18.08 22.33 -0.88
CA VAL A 165 -19.36 21.79 -1.39
C VAL A 165 -19.49 22.09 -2.88
N ARG A 166 -19.37 23.35 -3.31
CA ARG A 166 -19.44 23.75 -4.73
C ARG A 166 -18.35 23.10 -5.61
N LYS A 167 -17.15 22.82 -5.06
CA LYS A 167 -16.11 22.12 -5.80
C LYS A 167 -16.46 20.65 -6.04
N LEU A 168 -16.99 19.95 -5.01
CA LEU A 168 -17.40 18.55 -5.11
C LEU A 168 -18.61 18.38 -6.00
N GLU A 169 -19.65 19.23 -5.88
CA GLU A 169 -20.88 19.18 -6.68
C GLU A 169 -20.67 19.35 -8.19
N LYS A 170 -19.47 19.79 -8.62
CA LYS A 170 -19.09 19.76 -10.04
C LYS A 170 -18.84 18.35 -10.58
N PHE A 171 -18.69 17.37 -9.69
CA PHE A 171 -18.36 15.97 -10.01
C PHE A 171 -19.31 15.03 -9.24
N PRO A 172 -20.58 14.89 -9.67
CA PRO A 172 -21.59 14.12 -8.93
C PRO A 172 -21.40 12.61 -9.10
N ILE A 173 -20.29 12.05 -8.59
CA ILE A 173 -19.94 10.64 -8.76
C ILE A 173 -20.86 9.69 -7.98
N ASP A 174 -21.52 10.16 -6.92
CA ASP A 174 -22.58 9.43 -6.20
C ASP A 174 -23.78 9.10 -7.09
N GLN A 175 -24.02 9.91 -8.15
CA GLN A 175 -25.09 9.73 -9.11
C GLN A 175 -24.62 9.05 -10.42
N GLY A 176 -23.49 8.33 -10.41
CA GLY A 176 -22.95 7.64 -11.57
C GLY A 176 -22.00 8.48 -12.43
N GLY A 177 -21.61 9.66 -11.98
CA GLY A 177 -20.60 10.51 -12.63
C GLY A 177 -19.24 9.84 -12.73
N GLU A 178 -18.43 10.26 -13.69
CA GLU A 178 -17.09 9.76 -13.94
C GLU A 178 -16.10 10.18 -12.84
N ILE A 179 -15.23 9.27 -12.42
CA ILE A 179 -14.11 9.53 -11.51
C ILE A 179 -12.93 10.08 -12.31
N SER A 180 -13.06 11.34 -12.70
CA SER A 180 -12.07 12.04 -13.53
C SER A 180 -10.82 12.44 -12.76
N LYS A 181 -9.72 12.72 -13.48
CA LYS A 181 -8.49 13.27 -12.88
C LYS A 181 -8.71 14.60 -12.15
N GLN A 182 -9.63 15.42 -12.64
CA GLN A 182 -10.00 16.69 -12.00
C GLN A 182 -10.72 16.46 -10.67
N TYR A 183 -11.63 15.47 -10.63
CA TYR A 183 -12.23 15.04 -9.38
C TYR A 183 -11.18 14.56 -8.37
N LEU A 184 -10.24 13.71 -8.78
CA LEU A 184 -9.19 13.19 -7.88
C LEU A 184 -8.36 14.31 -7.22
N PHE A 185 -8.15 15.42 -7.92
CA PHE A 185 -7.49 16.59 -7.34
C PHE A 185 -8.34 17.27 -6.27
N VAL A 186 -9.64 17.48 -6.54
CA VAL A 186 -10.59 18.06 -5.55
C VAL A 186 -10.77 17.13 -4.36
N ARG A 187 -10.87 15.84 -4.60
CA ARG A 187 -10.94 14.77 -3.61
C ARG A 187 -9.74 14.82 -2.65
N SER A 188 -8.52 14.90 -3.19
CA SER A 188 -7.30 14.93 -2.36
C SER A 188 -7.26 16.15 -1.44
N ASP A 189 -7.64 17.35 -1.93
CA ASP A 189 -7.79 18.56 -1.12
C ASP A 189 -8.85 18.38 -0.02
N GLY A 190 -10.00 17.78 -0.37
CA GLY A 190 -11.09 17.52 0.57
C GLY A 190 -10.73 16.51 1.65
N MET A 191 -10.17 15.37 1.26
CA MET A 191 -9.77 14.31 2.20
C MET A 191 -8.72 14.80 3.19
N MET A 192 -7.75 15.57 2.73
CA MET A 192 -6.71 16.11 3.60
C MET A 192 -7.28 17.09 4.63
N LYS A 193 -8.19 17.97 4.22
CA LYS A 193 -8.84 18.91 5.15
C LYS A 193 -9.63 18.21 6.25
N LEU A 194 -10.18 17.05 5.97
CA LEU A 194 -10.95 16.24 6.91
C LEU A 194 -10.10 15.22 7.69
N GLY A 195 -8.81 15.03 7.31
CA GLY A 195 -7.93 14.04 7.91
C GLY A 195 -8.35 12.59 7.62
N ILE A 196 -8.87 12.33 6.42
CA ILE A 196 -9.39 11.03 5.98
C ILE A 196 -8.66 10.50 4.73
N GLY A 197 -7.55 11.15 4.37
CA GLY A 197 -6.69 10.78 3.23
C GLY A 197 -5.50 9.95 3.65
N ILE A 198 -4.29 10.34 3.18
CA ILE A 198 -3.05 9.55 3.37
C ILE A 198 -2.75 9.31 4.86
N MET A 199 -2.86 10.36 5.70
CA MET A 199 -2.66 10.27 7.14
C MET A 199 -3.72 11.12 7.87
N HIS A 200 -4.19 10.64 9.00
CA HIS A 200 -5.19 11.35 9.80
C HIS A 200 -4.67 12.69 10.36
N ARG A 201 -3.39 12.72 10.72
CA ARG A 201 -2.73 13.88 11.34
C ARG A 201 -2.09 14.85 10.33
N SER A 202 -1.81 14.41 9.11
CA SER A 202 -1.19 15.28 8.07
C SER A 202 -2.23 16.20 7.45
N ARG A 203 -1.88 17.48 7.38
CA ARG A 203 -2.76 18.55 6.86
C ARG A 203 -2.16 19.27 5.65
N SER A 204 -1.00 18.83 5.15
CA SER A 204 -0.27 19.51 4.07
C SER A 204 0.08 18.56 2.91
N ILE A 205 -0.31 18.99 1.71
CA ILE A 205 0.08 18.36 0.41
C ILE A 205 1.61 18.33 0.22
N LEU A 206 2.33 19.24 0.89
CA LEU A 206 3.78 19.39 0.72
C LEU A 206 4.58 18.42 1.60
N ASP A 207 3.94 17.77 2.58
CA ASP A 207 4.66 16.89 3.50
C ASP A 207 5.31 15.69 2.80
N PRO A 208 4.64 14.97 1.89
CA PRO A 208 5.27 13.89 1.13
C PRO A 208 6.50 14.35 0.32
N VAL A 209 6.42 15.51 -0.32
CA VAL A 209 7.53 16.07 -1.09
C VAL A 209 8.72 16.37 -0.19
N LYS A 210 8.49 16.99 0.98
CA LYS A 210 9.56 17.29 1.94
C LYS A 210 10.22 16.01 2.47
N THR A 211 9.44 14.95 2.75
CA THR A 211 9.94 13.65 3.18
C THR A 211 10.90 13.06 2.17
N VAL A 212 10.53 13.00 0.90
CA VAL A 212 11.42 12.53 -0.19
C VAL A 212 12.67 13.39 -0.32
N LEU A 213 12.53 14.72 -0.24
CA LEU A 213 13.69 15.64 -0.35
C LEU A 213 14.68 15.48 0.81
N ARG A 214 14.21 15.19 2.02
CA ARG A 214 15.04 14.98 3.22
C ARG A 214 15.69 13.61 3.28
N PHE A 215 15.13 12.61 2.60
CA PHE A 215 15.62 11.24 2.66
C PHE A 215 17.06 11.13 2.13
N LYS A 216 17.98 10.66 2.97
CA LYS A 216 19.41 10.56 2.65
C LYS A 216 19.75 9.34 1.78
N GLY A 217 18.88 8.33 1.71
CA GLY A 217 19.06 7.15 0.88
C GLY A 217 18.93 7.41 -0.63
N TYR A 218 18.34 8.56 -1.02
CA TYR A 218 18.24 8.99 -2.42
C TYR A 218 19.32 9.98 -2.79
N THR A 219 19.93 9.78 -3.95
CA THR A 219 20.76 10.78 -4.62
C THR A 219 19.87 11.93 -5.13
N LEU A 220 20.47 13.07 -5.46
CA LEU A 220 19.74 14.20 -6.03
C LEU A 220 19.01 13.82 -7.33
N ARG A 221 19.64 13.02 -8.19
CA ARG A 221 19.03 12.51 -9.43
C ARG A 221 17.78 11.68 -9.15
N GLU A 222 17.84 10.76 -8.19
CA GLU A 222 16.70 9.89 -7.81
C GLU A 222 15.56 10.72 -7.24
N LYS A 223 15.84 11.74 -6.43
CA LYS A 223 14.82 12.69 -5.94
C LYS A 223 14.11 13.43 -7.07
N MET A 224 14.86 13.85 -8.11
CA MET A 224 14.26 14.48 -9.29
C MET A 224 13.48 13.51 -10.16
N GLN A 225 13.86 12.24 -10.20
CA GLN A 225 13.18 11.18 -10.95
C GLN A 225 11.91 10.68 -10.26
N PHE A 226 11.79 10.82 -8.93
CA PHE A 226 10.67 10.32 -8.15
C PHE A 226 9.29 10.74 -8.72
N PRO A 227 9.00 12.04 -8.96
CA PRO A 227 7.70 12.45 -9.53
C PRO A 227 7.48 11.96 -10.97
N LEU A 228 8.54 11.68 -11.72
CA LEU A 228 8.41 11.15 -13.08
C LEU A 228 7.98 9.67 -13.05
N GLY A 229 8.55 8.90 -12.14
CA GLY A 229 8.15 7.50 -11.91
C GLY A 229 6.73 7.37 -11.40
N ASP A 230 6.35 8.20 -10.42
CA ASP A 230 4.98 8.28 -9.91
C ASP A 230 3.97 8.58 -11.03
N LYS A 231 4.25 9.60 -11.85
CA LYS A 231 3.42 9.95 -13.01
C LYS A 231 3.31 8.81 -14.02
N LEU A 232 4.42 8.14 -14.36
CA LEU A 232 4.43 7.00 -15.28
C LEU A 232 3.54 5.88 -14.76
N SER A 233 3.80 5.42 -13.54
CA SER A 233 3.09 4.30 -12.92
C SER A 233 1.60 4.59 -12.78
N LEU A 234 1.24 5.79 -12.28
CA LEU A 234 -0.15 6.21 -12.15
C LEU A 234 -0.87 6.24 -13.52
N SER A 235 -0.18 6.74 -14.57
CA SER A 235 -0.80 6.83 -15.91
C SER A 235 -1.05 5.48 -16.57
N CYS A 236 -0.28 4.44 -16.21
CA CYS A 236 -0.39 3.10 -16.80
C CYS A 236 -1.25 2.13 -15.97
N LEU A 237 -1.28 2.30 -14.64
CA LEU A 237 -1.82 1.28 -13.74
C LEU A 237 -3.10 1.72 -12.99
N TRP A 238 -3.44 3.02 -12.99
CA TRP A 238 -4.61 3.52 -12.25
C TRP A 238 -5.93 2.87 -12.69
N ASP A 239 -6.13 2.70 -13.99
CA ASP A 239 -7.35 2.09 -14.51
C ASP A 239 -7.52 0.64 -14.01
N SER A 240 -6.42 -0.09 -13.83
CA SER A 240 -6.46 -1.44 -13.25
C SER A 240 -6.92 -1.42 -11.78
N VAL A 241 -6.56 -0.38 -11.02
CA VAL A 241 -7.07 -0.20 -9.65
C VAL A 241 -8.57 0.05 -9.66
N MET A 242 -9.02 0.96 -10.52
CA MET A 242 -10.44 1.33 -10.62
C MET A 242 -11.34 0.19 -11.07
N GLN A 243 -10.80 -0.71 -11.91
CA GLN A 243 -11.52 -1.89 -12.42
C GLN A 243 -11.46 -3.10 -11.48
N SER A 244 -10.70 -3.01 -10.37
CA SER A 244 -10.60 -4.13 -9.43
C SER A 244 -11.90 -4.38 -8.69
N ASP A 245 -12.41 -5.60 -8.78
CA ASP A 245 -13.51 -6.13 -7.96
C ASP A 245 -13.07 -7.44 -7.31
N PHE A 246 -12.40 -7.34 -6.16
CA PHE A 246 -11.84 -8.51 -5.48
C PHE A 246 -12.89 -9.39 -4.80
N PHE A 247 -14.13 -8.93 -4.67
CA PHE A 247 -15.23 -9.80 -4.29
C PHE A 247 -15.49 -10.90 -5.33
N LYS A 248 -15.18 -10.63 -6.61
CA LYS A 248 -15.31 -11.59 -7.70
C LYS A 248 -13.99 -12.25 -8.07
N GLN A 249 -12.90 -11.45 -8.08
CA GLN A 249 -11.59 -11.90 -8.58
C GLN A 249 -10.84 -12.75 -7.55
N ILE A 250 -11.08 -12.53 -6.25
CA ILE A 250 -10.39 -13.19 -5.14
C ILE A 250 -11.41 -13.87 -4.19
N PRO A 251 -12.12 -14.90 -4.63
CA PRO A 251 -13.05 -15.59 -3.75
C PRO A 251 -12.34 -16.40 -2.65
N ARG A 252 -11.08 -16.79 -2.91
CA ARG A 252 -10.26 -17.61 -2.00
C ARG A 252 -8.79 -17.25 -2.11
N LEU A 253 -8.08 -17.33 -0.97
CA LEU A 253 -6.63 -17.31 -0.84
C LEU A 253 -6.15 -18.61 -0.16
N GLU A 254 -4.96 -19.09 -0.53
CA GLU A 254 -4.35 -20.29 0.06
C GLU A 254 -3.37 -19.96 1.19
N VAL A 255 -3.20 -18.68 1.49
CA VAL A 255 -2.32 -18.18 2.56
C VAL A 255 -3.13 -17.42 3.63
N PRO A 256 -2.66 -17.35 4.89
CA PRO A 256 -3.26 -16.49 5.90
C PRO A 256 -3.37 -15.04 5.43
N LEU A 257 -4.51 -14.42 5.70
CA LEU A 257 -4.84 -13.04 5.36
C LEU A 257 -4.94 -12.17 6.61
N TYR A 258 -4.18 -11.09 6.65
CA TYR A 258 -4.25 -10.07 7.69
C TYR A 258 -4.51 -8.71 7.05
N ILE A 259 -5.54 -7.99 7.49
CA ILE A 259 -5.87 -6.65 6.98
C ILE A 259 -5.71 -5.62 8.09
N PHE A 260 -4.86 -4.63 7.84
CA PHE A 260 -4.62 -3.47 8.71
C PHE A 260 -5.30 -2.25 8.11
N GLN A 261 -6.34 -1.75 8.75
CA GLN A 261 -7.19 -0.71 8.18
C GLN A 261 -7.36 0.44 9.17
N GLY A 262 -7.05 1.66 8.74
CA GLY A 262 -7.32 2.86 9.52
C GLY A 262 -8.82 3.14 9.59
N LYS A 263 -9.30 3.54 10.77
CA LYS A 263 -10.71 3.87 11.00
C LYS A 263 -11.19 5.05 10.18
N TYR A 264 -10.29 5.99 9.93
CA TYR A 264 -10.54 7.21 9.14
C TYR A 264 -10.11 7.08 7.69
N ASP A 265 -9.87 5.85 7.20
CA ASP A 265 -9.50 5.63 5.81
C ASP A 265 -10.72 5.71 4.89
N TYR A 266 -10.82 6.82 4.18
CA TYR A 266 -11.76 7.03 3.09
C TYR A 266 -11.06 7.05 1.73
N GLN A 267 -9.74 6.96 1.69
CA GLN A 267 -9.02 6.76 0.44
C GLN A 267 -9.23 5.36 -0.12
N VAL A 268 -9.22 4.38 0.78
CA VAL A 268 -9.69 3.01 0.57
C VAL A 268 -10.66 2.69 1.71
N SER A 269 -11.93 2.61 1.38
CA SER A 269 -13.00 2.57 2.39
C SER A 269 -12.82 1.44 3.42
N TYR A 270 -12.76 1.82 4.70
CA TYR A 270 -12.77 0.90 5.84
C TYR A 270 -13.89 -0.15 5.73
N VAL A 271 -15.10 0.29 5.38
CA VAL A 271 -16.27 -0.59 5.29
C VAL A 271 -16.11 -1.60 4.16
N VAL A 272 -15.60 -1.17 3.00
CA VAL A 272 -15.39 -2.04 1.84
C VAL A 272 -14.28 -3.06 2.13
N ALA A 273 -13.18 -2.64 2.76
CA ALA A 273 -12.10 -3.54 3.18
C ALA A 273 -12.58 -4.57 4.20
N LYS A 274 -13.40 -4.17 5.19
CA LYS A 274 -13.97 -5.10 6.19
C LYS A 274 -14.92 -6.11 5.57
N ARG A 275 -15.77 -5.67 4.63
CA ARG A 275 -16.65 -6.57 3.85
C ARG A 275 -15.85 -7.58 3.03
N PHE A 276 -14.74 -7.16 2.42
CA PHE A 276 -13.84 -8.06 1.69
C PHE A 276 -13.22 -9.10 2.62
N ALA A 277 -12.66 -8.69 3.78
CA ALA A 277 -12.13 -9.62 4.78
C ALA A 277 -13.16 -10.68 5.22
N ARG A 278 -14.42 -10.27 5.33
CA ARG A 278 -15.51 -11.20 5.65
C ARG A 278 -15.78 -12.19 4.50
N ALA A 279 -15.84 -11.70 3.27
CA ALA A 279 -16.27 -12.44 2.09
C ALA A 279 -15.24 -13.45 1.57
N VAL A 280 -13.94 -13.07 1.57
CA VAL A 280 -12.88 -13.93 1.05
C VAL A 280 -12.69 -15.17 1.92
N ASP A 281 -12.54 -16.35 1.29
CA ASP A 281 -12.12 -17.56 2.00
C ASP A 281 -10.59 -17.60 2.14
N ALA A 282 -10.08 -17.93 3.34
CA ALA A 282 -8.65 -18.07 3.58
C ALA A 282 -8.42 -18.97 4.81
N PRO A 283 -7.26 -19.66 4.90
CA PRO A 283 -6.95 -20.58 6.01
C PRO A 283 -7.01 -19.91 7.38
N LEU A 284 -6.68 -18.64 7.44
CA LEU A 284 -6.79 -17.79 8.62
C LEU A 284 -7.06 -16.35 8.18
N LYS A 285 -7.94 -15.65 8.88
CA LYS A 285 -8.28 -14.26 8.61
C LYS A 285 -8.18 -13.42 9.87
N GLY A 286 -7.48 -12.27 9.78
CA GLY A 286 -7.45 -11.24 10.80
C GLY A 286 -7.75 -9.88 10.20
N PHE A 287 -8.68 -9.15 10.78
CA PHE A 287 -8.95 -7.75 10.45
C PHE A 287 -8.64 -6.90 11.69
N TYR A 288 -7.88 -5.83 11.52
CA TYR A 288 -7.41 -5.01 12.62
C TYR A 288 -7.68 -3.54 12.33
N THR A 289 -8.54 -2.94 13.13
CA THR A 289 -8.86 -1.51 13.06
C THR A 289 -7.77 -0.70 13.74
N PHE A 290 -7.23 0.29 13.07
CA PHE A 290 -6.31 1.28 13.63
C PHE A 290 -7.11 2.55 13.95
N GLU A 291 -7.36 2.77 15.24
CA GLU A 291 -8.37 3.72 15.73
C GLU A 291 -8.02 5.19 15.50
N TYR A 292 -6.73 5.50 15.33
CA TYR A 292 -6.23 6.87 15.19
C TYR A 292 -5.59 7.13 13.83
N SER A 293 -5.79 6.21 12.87
CA SER A 293 -5.17 6.24 11.56
C SER A 293 -6.18 6.44 10.45
N ALA A 294 -5.72 7.09 9.37
CA ALA A 294 -6.38 7.07 8.09
C ALA A 294 -5.76 5.98 7.19
N HIS A 295 -5.28 6.33 6.00
CA HIS A 295 -4.83 5.36 4.99
C HIS A 295 -3.49 4.70 5.29
N SER A 296 -2.67 5.25 6.20
CA SER A 296 -1.30 4.77 6.46
C SER A 296 -1.08 4.31 7.91
N PRO A 297 -1.83 3.31 8.41
CA PRO A 297 -1.75 2.87 9.81
C PRO A 297 -0.36 2.36 10.21
N CYS A 298 0.42 1.83 9.29
CA CYS A 298 1.80 1.39 9.53
C CYS A 298 2.75 2.54 9.96
N PHE A 299 2.42 3.77 9.59
CA PHE A 299 3.19 4.97 9.95
C PHE A 299 2.54 5.79 11.06
N GLU A 300 1.24 5.64 11.28
CA GLU A 300 0.49 6.41 12.29
C GLU A 300 0.41 5.69 13.63
N GLU A 301 0.33 4.34 13.63
CA GLU A 301 0.25 3.51 14.84
C GLU A 301 1.24 2.32 14.77
N PRO A 302 2.57 2.57 14.61
CA PRO A 302 3.57 1.52 14.41
C PRO A 302 3.67 0.55 15.59
N GLU A 303 3.45 0.99 16.83
CA GLU A 303 3.49 0.13 18.01
C GLU A 303 2.37 -0.92 17.96
N LYS A 304 1.14 -0.52 17.59
CA LYS A 304 0.01 -1.43 17.41
C LYS A 304 0.30 -2.42 16.29
N MET A 305 0.80 -1.94 15.16
CA MET A 305 1.22 -2.81 14.05
C MET A 305 2.26 -3.83 14.51
N CYS A 306 3.34 -3.40 15.18
CA CYS A 306 4.38 -4.29 15.66
C CYS A 306 3.87 -5.33 16.66
N ARG A 307 2.91 -4.97 17.51
CA ARG A 307 2.27 -5.90 18.42
C ARG A 307 1.50 -6.98 17.68
N ILE A 308 0.66 -6.59 16.70
CA ILE A 308 -0.12 -7.54 15.87
C ILE A 308 0.82 -8.46 15.09
N LEU A 309 1.87 -7.92 14.47
CA LEU A 309 2.85 -8.71 13.73
C LEU A 309 3.52 -9.76 14.61
N ARG A 310 3.89 -9.41 15.85
CA ARG A 310 4.58 -10.30 16.79
C ARG A 310 3.66 -11.34 17.39
N GLU A 311 2.46 -10.94 17.81
CA GLU A 311 1.56 -11.79 18.60
C GLU A 311 0.66 -12.65 17.72
N ASP A 312 0.28 -12.16 16.54
CA ASP A 312 -0.62 -12.88 15.62
C ASP A 312 0.13 -13.36 14.36
N VAL A 313 0.62 -12.45 13.52
CA VAL A 313 1.12 -12.80 12.18
C VAL A 313 2.28 -13.80 12.24
N LEU A 314 3.32 -13.51 13.04
CA LEU A 314 4.49 -14.39 13.18
C LEU A 314 4.18 -15.71 13.92
N ARG A 315 3.06 -15.78 14.61
CA ARG A 315 2.58 -16.98 15.31
C ARG A 315 1.50 -17.75 14.54
N GLY A 316 1.11 -17.26 13.36
CA GLY A 316 0.01 -17.84 12.58
C GLY A 316 -1.32 -17.84 13.34
N LYS A 317 -1.63 -16.75 14.03
CA LYS A 317 -2.84 -16.54 14.84
C LYS A 317 -3.58 -15.27 14.43
N ALA A 318 -4.79 -15.11 14.92
CA ALA A 318 -5.62 -13.91 14.77
C ALA A 318 -6.35 -13.59 16.08
N ALA A 319 -5.65 -13.73 17.21
CA ALA A 319 -6.23 -13.57 18.55
C ALA A 319 -6.53 -12.10 18.90
N LEU A 320 -5.82 -11.15 18.28
CA LEU A 320 -6.02 -9.70 18.44
C LEU A 320 -6.96 -9.12 17.38
N ALA A 321 -7.47 -9.95 16.46
CA ALA A 321 -8.31 -9.48 15.37
C ALA A 321 -9.67 -9.02 15.87
N ASP A 322 -10.21 -8.01 15.20
CA ASP A 322 -11.56 -7.53 15.43
C ASP A 322 -12.61 -8.53 14.90
N SER A 323 -13.82 -8.47 15.45
CA SER A 323 -14.96 -9.21 14.87
C SER A 323 -15.21 -8.76 13.43
N LEU A 324 -15.43 -9.71 12.55
CA LEU A 324 -15.85 -9.47 11.16
C LEU A 324 -17.37 -9.25 11.03
N GLU A 325 -18.13 -9.35 12.11
CA GLU A 325 -19.53 -8.99 12.13
C GLU A 325 -19.66 -7.45 11.96
N ILE A 326 -20.68 -7.04 11.18
CA ILE A 326 -20.94 -5.63 10.85
C ILE A 326 -22.19 -5.19 11.60
#